data_b3f9c93abe62540786835c334efffdcc
#
_entry.id   b3f9c93abe62540786835c334efffdcc
#
_cell.length_a   1.000
_cell.length_b   1.000
_cell.length_c   1.000
_cell.angle_alpha   90.00
_cell.angle_beta   90.00
_cell.angle_gamma   90.00
#
_symmetry.space_group_name_H-M   'P 1'
#
loop_
_entity.id
_entity.type
_entity.pdbx_description
1 polymer ?
#
loop_
_entity_poly.entity_id
_entity_poly.type
_entity_poly.pdbx_seq_one_letter_code
_entity_poly.pdbx_strand_id
1 'polypeptide(L)'
;MSEAFVKIDLHGLRQEEAIKVIDKALASAGPQTYQLQLIHGYNRGTSLRTMIHDCYKYEPKVKRIIPGDNPGITVLVLKELY
;
A
#
# COMPACT_ATOMS: atom_id res chain seq x y z
N MET A 1 -0.32 -18.70 5.77
CA MET A 1 -1.52 -18.35 4.98
C MET A 1 -1.51 -16.89 4.62
N SER A 2 -1.89 -16.58 3.41
CA SER A 2 -2.01 -15.18 2.97
C SER A 2 -3.30 -14.58 3.50
N GLU A 3 -3.23 -13.37 4.01
CA GLU A 3 -4.42 -12.63 4.43
C GLU A 3 -5.01 -11.90 3.23
N ALA A 4 -6.34 -11.76 3.21
CA ALA A 4 -7.02 -11.00 2.19
C ALA A 4 -6.68 -9.50 2.29
N PHE A 5 -6.57 -8.99 3.53
CA PHE A 5 -6.27 -7.59 3.81
C PHE A 5 -5.02 -7.53 4.67
N VAL A 6 -3.94 -7.00 4.11
CA VAL A 6 -2.65 -6.94 4.80
C VAL A 6 -2.38 -5.51 5.22
N LYS A 7 -2.09 -5.31 6.50
CA LYS A 7 -1.74 -4.00 7.04
C LYS A 7 -0.22 -3.88 7.10
N ILE A 8 0.30 -2.78 6.56
CA ILE A 8 1.74 -2.52 6.51
C ILE A 8 1.99 -1.14 7.10
N ASP A 9 2.76 -1.11 8.18
CA ASP A 9 3.07 0.13 8.87
C ASP A 9 4.32 0.75 8.25
N LEU A 10 4.15 1.93 7.64
CA LEU A 10 5.23 2.66 6.97
C LEU A 10 5.58 3.95 7.70
N HIS A 11 4.89 4.27 8.81
CA HIS A 11 5.12 5.56 9.46
C HIS A 11 6.57 5.68 9.92
N GLY A 12 7.14 6.86 9.75
CA GLY A 12 8.53 7.10 10.14
C GLY A 12 9.58 6.60 9.16
N LEU A 13 9.19 5.85 8.11
CA LEU A 13 10.13 5.40 7.10
C LEU A 13 10.40 6.50 6.08
N ARG A 14 11.59 6.46 5.49
CA ARG A 14 11.90 7.27 4.32
C ARG A 14 11.24 6.65 3.10
N GLN A 15 11.09 7.44 2.03
CA GLN A 15 10.44 6.96 0.82
C GLN A 15 11.09 5.70 0.26
N GLU A 16 12.40 5.68 0.17
CA GLU A 16 13.14 4.53 -0.36
C GLU A 16 12.97 3.28 0.50
N GLU A 17 12.88 3.45 1.82
CA GLU A 17 12.62 2.33 2.73
C GLU A 17 11.21 1.80 2.56
N ALA A 18 10.25 2.73 2.44
CA ALA A 18 8.85 2.38 2.24
C ALA A 18 8.67 1.62 0.91
N ILE A 19 9.33 2.05 -0.15
CA ILE A 19 9.28 1.37 -1.44
C ILE A 19 9.76 -0.08 -1.31
N LYS A 20 10.85 -0.30 -0.60
CA LYS A 20 11.35 -1.67 -0.40
C LYS A 20 10.34 -2.55 0.32
N VAL A 21 9.70 -2.00 1.36
CA VAL A 21 8.70 -2.74 2.13
C VAL A 21 7.48 -3.05 1.26
N ILE A 22 7.00 -2.07 0.50
CA ILE A 22 5.83 -2.24 -0.37
C ILE A 22 6.13 -3.24 -1.48
N ASP A 23 7.29 -3.12 -2.14
CA ASP A 23 7.67 -4.03 -3.21
C ASP A 23 7.78 -5.46 -2.72
N LYS A 24 8.32 -5.66 -1.52
CA LYS A 24 8.39 -6.98 -0.92
C LYS A 24 7.00 -7.54 -0.64
N ALA A 25 6.10 -6.70 -0.14
CA ALA A 25 4.72 -7.11 0.12
C ALA A 25 3.99 -7.47 -1.17
N LEU A 26 4.18 -6.70 -2.24
CA LEU A 26 3.61 -7.00 -3.55
C LEU A 26 4.13 -8.32 -4.10
N ALA A 27 5.44 -8.54 -3.97
CA ALA A 27 6.05 -9.78 -4.45
C ALA A 27 5.54 -11.00 -3.67
N SER A 28 5.22 -10.81 -2.39
CA SER A 28 4.71 -11.88 -1.52
C SER A 28 3.21 -12.08 -1.61
N ALA A 29 2.49 -11.13 -2.22
CA ALA A 29 1.05 -11.20 -2.32
C ALA A 29 0.63 -12.36 -3.21
N GLY A 30 -0.16 -13.26 -2.63
CA GLY A 30 -0.68 -14.40 -3.36
C GLY A 30 -2.06 -14.13 -3.94
N PRO A 31 -2.68 -15.16 -4.55
CA PRO A 31 -4.01 -15.01 -5.15
C PRO A 31 -5.11 -14.69 -4.15
N GLN A 32 -4.85 -14.85 -2.86
CA GLN A 32 -5.81 -14.56 -1.81
C GLN A 32 -5.70 -13.14 -1.24
N THR A 33 -4.68 -12.39 -1.62
CA THR A 33 -4.47 -11.05 -1.10
C THR A 33 -5.21 -10.05 -1.97
N TYR A 34 -6.17 -9.33 -1.37
CA TYR A 34 -6.99 -8.36 -2.09
C TYR A 34 -6.50 -6.93 -1.91
N GLN A 35 -6.01 -6.59 -0.74
CA GLN A 35 -5.62 -5.22 -0.43
C GLN A 35 -4.36 -5.17 0.43
N LEU A 36 -3.52 -4.17 0.17
CA LEU A 36 -2.44 -3.77 1.06
C LEU A 36 -2.81 -2.43 1.67
N GLN A 37 -3.00 -2.39 2.98
CA GLN A 37 -3.34 -1.17 3.70
C GLN A 37 -2.06 -0.53 4.23
N LEU A 38 -1.64 0.56 3.61
CA LEU A 38 -0.36 1.21 3.89
C LEU A 38 -0.56 2.34 4.88
N ILE A 39 -0.07 2.15 6.09
CA ILE A 39 -0.22 3.12 7.18
C ILE A 39 0.98 4.05 7.17
N HIS A 40 0.82 5.24 6.60
CA HIS A 40 1.90 6.22 6.48
C HIS A 40 1.83 7.35 7.50
N GLY A 41 0.71 7.48 8.21
CA GLY A 41 0.53 8.51 9.22
C GLY A 41 0.04 9.84 8.67
N TYR A 42 -0.22 10.79 9.58
CA TYR A 42 -0.85 12.06 9.22
C TYR A 42 0.16 13.16 8.91
N ASN A 43 1.11 13.39 9.83
CA ASN A 43 1.93 14.60 9.78
C ASN A 43 2.99 14.56 8.69
N ARG A 44 3.76 13.49 8.63
CA ARG A 44 4.79 13.31 7.61
C ARG A 44 4.35 12.34 6.52
N GLY A 45 3.13 11.85 6.63
CA GLY A 45 2.61 10.87 5.72
C GLY A 45 2.29 11.41 4.34
N THR A 46 2.20 12.75 4.17
CA THR A 46 1.87 13.34 2.87
C THR A 46 2.90 12.97 1.81
N SER A 47 4.20 13.02 2.14
CA SER A 47 5.22 12.66 1.16
C SER A 47 5.20 11.18 0.83
N LEU A 48 4.93 10.31 1.81
CA LEU A 48 4.76 8.89 1.56
C LEU A 48 3.52 8.62 0.73
N ARG A 49 2.41 9.28 1.04
CA ARG A 49 1.17 9.13 0.27
C ARG A 49 1.37 9.54 -1.19
N THR A 50 2.01 10.66 -1.42
CA THR A 50 2.31 11.13 -2.78
C THR A 50 3.20 10.13 -3.51
N MET A 51 4.24 9.65 -2.85
CA MET A 51 5.14 8.66 -3.43
C MET A 51 4.39 7.39 -3.80
N ILE A 52 3.50 6.91 -2.92
CA ILE A 52 2.72 5.71 -3.18
C ILE A 52 1.87 5.88 -4.43
N HIS A 53 1.16 7.01 -4.55
CA HIS A 53 0.37 7.27 -5.75
C HIS A 53 1.25 7.34 -7.00
N ASP A 54 2.35 8.07 -6.93
CA ASP A 54 3.22 8.27 -8.11
C ASP A 54 3.91 6.98 -8.53
N CYS A 55 4.35 6.16 -7.57
CA CYS A 55 5.12 4.96 -7.87
C CYS A 55 4.26 3.76 -8.24
N TYR A 56 3.03 3.69 -7.75
CA TYR A 56 2.24 2.47 -7.88
C TYR A 56 0.98 2.61 -8.73
N LYS A 57 0.67 3.80 -9.23
CA LYS A 57 -0.54 3.99 -10.06
C LYS A 57 -0.49 3.20 -11.36
N TYR A 58 0.69 2.89 -11.87
CA TYR A 58 0.86 2.11 -13.09
C TYR A 58 1.39 0.71 -12.84
N GLU A 59 1.48 0.30 -11.58
CA GLU A 59 1.95 -1.04 -11.24
C GLU A 59 0.91 -2.08 -11.68
N PRO A 60 1.28 -3.07 -12.52
CA PRO A 60 0.32 -4.04 -13.03
C PRO A 60 -0.44 -4.83 -11.95
N LYS A 61 0.18 -5.04 -10.80
CA LYS A 61 -0.46 -5.77 -9.69
C LYS A 61 -1.47 -4.93 -8.94
N VAL A 62 -1.43 -3.60 -9.10
CA VAL A 62 -2.31 -2.68 -8.38
C VAL A 62 -3.45 -2.27 -9.30
N LYS A 63 -4.67 -2.63 -8.94
CA LYS A 63 -5.87 -2.29 -9.69
C LYS A 63 -6.29 -0.85 -9.45
N ARG A 64 -6.27 -0.41 -8.20
CA ARG A 64 -6.66 0.94 -7.81
C ARG A 64 -5.90 1.35 -6.56
N ILE A 65 -5.81 2.64 -6.35
CA ILE A 65 -5.29 3.22 -5.11
C ILE A 65 -6.41 4.04 -4.51
N ILE A 66 -6.84 3.70 -3.29
CA ILE A 66 -7.96 4.37 -2.63
C ILE A 66 -7.55 4.81 -1.22
N PRO A 67 -8.24 5.79 -0.64
CA PRO A 67 -8.00 6.15 0.76
C PRO A 67 -8.45 5.03 1.69
N GLY A 68 -7.77 4.90 2.83
CA GLY A 68 -8.16 3.93 3.85
C GLY A 68 -9.21 4.49 4.80
N ASP A 69 -9.30 3.88 5.98
CA ASP A 69 -10.28 4.26 6.99
C ASP A 69 -10.06 5.67 7.53
N ASN A 70 -8.85 6.18 7.42
CA ASN A 70 -8.52 7.53 7.84
C ASN A 70 -7.43 8.10 6.94
N PRO A 71 -7.16 9.44 7.00
CA PRO A 71 -6.19 10.07 6.10
C PRO A 71 -4.75 9.57 6.25
N GLY A 72 -4.44 8.85 7.33
CA GLY A 72 -3.12 8.28 7.53
C GLY A 72 -2.90 6.94 6.84
N ILE A 73 -3.88 6.45 6.09
CA ILE A 73 -3.82 5.14 5.44
C ILE A 73 -4.16 5.27 3.97
N THR A 74 -3.36 4.64 3.10
CA THR A 74 -3.64 4.51 1.68
C THR A 74 -3.70 3.02 1.34
N VAL A 75 -4.67 2.64 0.54
CA VAL A 75 -4.91 1.22 0.22
C VAL A 75 -4.57 0.95 -1.24
N LEU A 76 -3.74 -0.07 -1.46
CA LEU A 76 -3.50 -0.61 -2.79
C LEU A 76 -4.45 -1.79 -2.98
N VAL A 77 -5.39 -1.64 -3.91
CA VAL A 77 -6.34 -2.71 -4.25
C VAL A 77 -5.70 -3.60 -5.31
N LEU A 78 -5.48 -4.86 -4.97
CA LEU A 78 -4.82 -5.82 -5.86
C LEU A 78 -5.83 -6.67 -6.62
N LYS A 79 -7.00 -6.91 -6.02
CA LYS A 79 -8.07 -7.69 -6.65
C LYS A 79 -9.42 -7.07 -6.31
N GLU A 80 -10.31 -7.11 -7.28
CA GLU A 80 -11.70 -6.75 -7.04
C GLU A 80 -12.43 -7.97 -6.46
N LEU A 81 -13.41 -7.70 -5.61
CA LEU A 81 -14.17 -8.76 -4.96
C LEU A 81 -15.26 -9.37 -5.87
N TYR A 82 -15.42 -8.79 -7.04
CA TYR A 82 -16.43 -9.24 -8.02
C TYR A 82 -15.98 -8.96 -9.43
#